data_1c50f061402a394c7c99b1a5b1a459e7
#
_entry.id   1c50f061402a394c7c99b1a5b1a459e7
#
_cell.length_a   1.000
_cell.length_b   1.000
_cell.length_c   1.000
_cell.angle_alpha   90.00
_cell.angle_beta   90.00
_cell.angle_gamma   90.00
#
_symmetry.space_group_name_H-M   'P 1'
#
loop_
_entity.id
_entity.type
_entity.pdbx_description
1 polymer ?
#
loop_
_entity_poly.entity_id
_entity_poly.type
_entity_poly.pdbx_seq_one_letter_code
_entity_poly.pdbx_strand_id
1 'polypeptide(L)'
;MTQQLVGTELVFTQHFNAAERQVLPDEAIEFLTELVVKFAQSRRELLAARVSWQKNIDQGALPDFISETNSIREGDWRIQGIPADLRDRRVEITGPVERKMVINALNANVKVFMADFEDSLAPSWDKVIDGQINLHDAVKGTISYANESGKIYQLKPNPAVLIARVRGLHLPEKHVKWQGEDIPGGLFDFALYFYHNYKQLLANGSGPYFYLPKMQSYQEAAWWSDVFTFTEQRFDLPQGTIKATVLIETLPAVFQMDEILYHLRHHIVGLNCGRWDYIFSYIKTLKNHGDRVLPDRQSVTMNKPFLSAYSRLLIKTCHKRGALAMGGMAAFIPNKDPVKNAQVLDKVRADKELEASNGHDGTWVAHPGLADTVMEVFNKVLGDRPNQLEVSRAQDKPITAAELLEPCSGERTEEGMRANIRVAVQYIEAWISGNGCVPIYGLMEDAATAEISRTSIWQWIHHQKNLSNGQTVTKELFRNMLSEEMQVVKLELGAERFDGGRFEEAASLMERITTQDELIDFLTLPGYALLA
;
A
#
# COMPACT_ATOMS: atom_id res chain seq x y z
N MET A 1 0.67 -7.74 -45.68
CA MET A 1 1.32 -8.94 -45.14
C MET A 1 1.73 -8.63 -43.72
N THR A 2 0.83 -8.87 -42.78
CA THR A 2 1.07 -8.75 -41.33
C THR A 2 1.92 -9.97 -40.93
N GLN A 3 3.18 -9.77 -40.58
CA GLN A 3 3.95 -10.78 -39.87
C GLN A 3 3.24 -11.02 -38.52
N GLN A 4 2.56 -12.13 -38.36
CA GLN A 4 2.19 -12.67 -37.06
C GLN A 4 3.50 -12.94 -36.32
N LEU A 5 3.82 -12.09 -35.35
CA LEU A 5 4.90 -12.32 -34.40
C LEU A 5 4.44 -13.46 -33.47
N VAL A 6 4.96 -14.63 -33.68
CA VAL A 6 4.76 -15.78 -32.78
C VAL A 6 5.25 -15.40 -31.40
N GLY A 7 4.37 -15.44 -30.40
CA GLY A 7 4.69 -15.17 -28.98
C GLY A 7 4.22 -13.79 -28.43
N THR A 8 3.38 -13.07 -29.15
CA THR A 8 2.85 -11.77 -28.69
C THR A 8 1.47 -11.85 -28.01
N GLU A 9 0.80 -13.00 -28.06
CA GLU A 9 -0.54 -13.15 -27.51
C GLU A 9 -0.53 -13.43 -26.00
N LEU A 10 -1.45 -12.80 -25.27
CA LEU A 10 -1.76 -13.16 -23.90
C LEU A 10 -2.62 -14.43 -23.86
N VAL A 11 -2.32 -15.30 -22.92
CA VAL A 11 -3.08 -16.54 -22.69
C VAL A 11 -3.83 -16.40 -21.37
N PHE A 12 -5.14 -16.37 -21.44
CA PHE A 12 -6.01 -16.37 -20.27
C PHE A 12 -6.31 -17.80 -19.83
N THR A 13 -6.18 -18.07 -18.53
CA THR A 13 -6.43 -19.41 -17.96
C THR A 13 -7.90 -19.64 -17.64
N GLN A 14 -8.73 -18.59 -17.71
CA GLN A 14 -10.16 -18.59 -17.44
C GLN A 14 -10.97 -18.43 -18.74
N HIS A 15 -12.17 -19.02 -18.78
CA HIS A 15 -13.15 -18.75 -19.82
C HIS A 15 -14.00 -17.54 -19.42
N PHE A 16 -14.11 -16.55 -20.30
CA PHE A 16 -14.81 -15.32 -19.99
C PHE A 16 -16.32 -15.50 -19.92
N ASN A 17 -16.90 -15.14 -18.78
CA ASN A 17 -18.34 -14.92 -18.64
C ASN A 17 -18.75 -13.55 -19.23
N ALA A 18 -20.01 -13.17 -19.09
CA ALA A 18 -20.53 -11.91 -19.65
C ALA A 18 -19.93 -10.65 -18.97
N ALA A 19 -19.64 -10.70 -17.68
CA ALA A 19 -19.04 -9.59 -16.93
C ALA A 19 -17.57 -9.41 -17.33
N GLU A 20 -16.82 -10.49 -17.41
CA GLU A 20 -15.41 -10.48 -17.84
C GLU A 20 -15.26 -9.95 -19.26
N ARG A 21 -16.17 -10.28 -20.19
CA ARG A 21 -16.18 -9.73 -21.55
C ARG A 21 -16.44 -8.22 -21.59
N GLN A 22 -17.10 -7.64 -20.60
CA GLN A 22 -17.26 -6.19 -20.49
C GLN A 22 -15.95 -5.51 -20.08
N VAL A 23 -15.16 -6.15 -19.22
CA VAL A 23 -13.88 -5.62 -18.72
C VAL A 23 -12.74 -5.91 -19.71
N LEU A 24 -12.83 -7.02 -20.43
CA LEU A 24 -11.82 -7.52 -21.37
C LEU A 24 -12.35 -7.55 -22.82
N PRO A 25 -12.80 -6.42 -23.39
CA PRO A 25 -13.04 -6.35 -24.83
C PRO A 25 -11.70 -6.42 -25.60
N ASP A 26 -11.78 -6.76 -26.88
CA ASP A 26 -10.58 -7.00 -27.72
C ASP A 26 -9.60 -5.82 -27.69
N GLU A 27 -10.08 -4.58 -27.71
CA GLU A 27 -9.24 -3.38 -27.67
C GLU A 27 -8.54 -3.17 -26.32
N ALA A 28 -9.17 -3.57 -25.19
CA ALA A 28 -8.53 -3.53 -23.88
C ALA A 28 -7.44 -4.61 -23.76
N ILE A 29 -7.71 -5.79 -24.31
CA ILE A 29 -6.72 -6.89 -24.39
C ILE A 29 -5.55 -6.48 -25.28
N GLU A 30 -5.80 -5.84 -26.43
CA GLU A 30 -4.75 -5.31 -27.31
C GLU A 30 -3.85 -4.32 -26.56
N PHE A 31 -4.43 -3.34 -25.90
CA PHE A 31 -3.67 -2.37 -25.09
C PHE A 31 -2.87 -3.03 -23.95
N LEU A 32 -3.47 -3.94 -23.21
CA LEU A 32 -2.77 -4.72 -22.18
C LEU A 32 -1.61 -5.51 -22.78
N THR A 33 -1.81 -6.12 -23.95
CA THR A 33 -0.78 -6.88 -24.67
C THR A 33 0.39 -5.97 -25.05
N GLU A 34 0.13 -4.78 -25.60
CA GLU A 34 1.15 -3.79 -25.95
C GLU A 34 2.01 -3.43 -24.72
N LEU A 35 1.37 -3.19 -23.56
CA LEU A 35 2.07 -2.90 -22.32
C LEU A 35 2.91 -4.09 -21.83
N VAL A 36 2.35 -5.29 -21.82
CA VAL A 36 3.06 -6.48 -21.35
C VAL A 36 4.27 -6.78 -22.24
N VAL A 37 4.10 -6.76 -23.55
CA VAL A 37 5.19 -7.00 -24.52
C VAL A 37 6.32 -5.99 -24.34
N LYS A 38 5.97 -4.71 -24.09
CA LYS A 38 6.97 -3.65 -23.95
C LYS A 38 7.66 -3.63 -22.60
N PHE A 39 6.95 -3.93 -21.50
CA PHE A 39 7.41 -3.61 -20.15
C PHE A 39 7.63 -4.84 -19.23
N ALA A 40 7.14 -6.02 -19.56
CA ALA A 40 7.28 -7.17 -18.66
C ALA A 40 8.74 -7.61 -18.45
N GLN A 41 9.58 -7.55 -19.50
CA GLN A 41 10.98 -7.93 -19.40
C GLN A 41 11.75 -6.95 -18.49
N SER A 42 11.62 -5.64 -18.72
CA SER A 42 12.30 -4.62 -17.88
C SER A 42 11.81 -4.65 -16.43
N ARG A 43 10.53 -5.00 -16.17
CA ARG A 43 10.08 -5.28 -14.80
C ARG A 43 10.86 -6.44 -14.16
N ARG A 44 11.07 -7.55 -14.87
CA ARG A 44 11.84 -8.69 -14.34
C ARG A 44 13.27 -8.27 -13.97
N GLU A 45 13.88 -7.44 -14.80
CA GLU A 45 15.22 -6.88 -14.56
C GLU A 45 15.25 -6.00 -13.30
N LEU A 46 14.21 -5.17 -13.08
CA LEU A 46 14.07 -4.37 -11.86
C LEU A 46 13.92 -5.24 -10.62
N LEU A 47 13.12 -6.30 -10.67
CA LEU A 47 12.98 -7.23 -9.55
C LEU A 47 14.29 -7.99 -9.28
N ALA A 48 15.03 -8.37 -10.30
CA ALA A 48 16.35 -8.98 -10.14
C ALA A 48 17.37 -8.00 -9.53
N ALA A 49 17.27 -6.71 -9.87
CA ALA A 49 18.10 -5.66 -9.27
C ALA A 49 17.81 -5.49 -7.76
N ARG A 50 16.54 -5.61 -7.33
CA ARG A 50 16.19 -5.64 -5.90
C ARG A 50 16.94 -6.75 -5.15
N VAL A 51 16.92 -7.96 -5.72
CA VAL A 51 17.60 -9.12 -5.13
C VAL A 51 19.12 -8.88 -5.04
N SER A 52 19.71 -8.32 -6.09
CA SER A 52 21.15 -8.02 -6.12
C SER A 52 21.53 -6.93 -5.10
N TRP A 53 20.71 -5.89 -4.97
CA TRP A 53 20.90 -4.84 -3.98
C TRP A 53 20.78 -5.40 -2.55
N GLN A 54 19.77 -6.23 -2.27
CA GLN A 54 19.56 -6.85 -0.96
C GLN A 54 20.74 -7.72 -0.54
N LYS A 55 21.37 -8.45 -1.47
CA LYS A 55 22.57 -9.24 -1.16
C LYS A 55 23.72 -8.42 -0.59
N ASN A 56 23.90 -7.18 -1.08
CA ASN A 56 24.93 -6.29 -0.55
C ASN A 56 24.59 -5.86 0.90
N ILE A 57 23.33 -5.57 1.17
CA ILE A 57 22.86 -5.24 2.52
C ILE A 57 23.04 -6.45 3.46
N ASP A 58 22.68 -7.64 3.00
CA ASP A 58 22.83 -8.87 3.78
C ASP A 58 24.29 -9.20 4.12
N GLN A 59 25.26 -8.67 3.35
CA GLN A 59 26.71 -8.77 3.59
C GLN A 59 27.26 -7.67 4.50
N GLY A 60 26.41 -6.83 5.07
CA GLY A 60 26.79 -5.81 6.06
C GLY A 60 26.83 -4.37 5.54
N ALA A 61 26.53 -4.13 4.24
CA ALA A 61 26.33 -2.76 3.76
C ALA A 61 25.07 -2.14 4.39
N LEU A 62 25.07 -0.82 4.52
CA LEU A 62 23.89 -0.06 4.95
C LEU A 62 23.38 0.79 3.80
N PRO A 63 22.05 0.99 3.70
CA PRO A 63 21.47 1.95 2.75
C PRO A 63 22.00 3.37 2.98
N ASP A 64 22.25 4.11 1.90
CA ASP A 64 22.64 5.52 1.94
C ASP A 64 22.10 6.24 0.69
N PHE A 65 22.17 7.57 0.70
CA PHE A 65 21.86 8.41 -0.45
C PHE A 65 22.84 8.13 -1.59
N ILE A 66 22.31 8.03 -2.81
CA ILE A 66 23.08 7.67 -4.00
C ILE A 66 23.97 8.85 -4.41
N SER A 67 25.31 8.67 -4.38
CA SER A 67 26.27 9.74 -4.72
C SER A 67 26.14 10.19 -6.18
N GLU A 68 25.92 9.25 -7.10
CA GLU A 68 25.84 9.47 -8.55
C GLU A 68 24.66 10.36 -8.96
N THR A 69 23.62 10.42 -8.12
CA THR A 69 22.41 11.22 -8.38
C THR A 69 22.37 12.52 -7.57
N ASN A 70 23.47 12.92 -6.94
CA ASN A 70 23.53 14.13 -6.12
C ASN A 70 23.09 15.38 -6.89
N SER A 71 23.40 15.48 -8.18
CA SER A 71 22.97 16.58 -9.06
C SER A 71 21.44 16.71 -9.14
N ILE A 72 20.68 15.62 -9.01
CA ILE A 72 19.21 15.64 -8.94
C ILE A 72 18.76 16.27 -7.62
N ARG A 73 19.35 15.85 -6.49
CA ARG A 73 19.01 16.36 -5.16
C ARG A 73 19.34 17.85 -5.00
N GLU A 74 20.46 18.30 -5.58
CA GLU A 74 20.91 19.69 -5.52
C GLU A 74 20.29 20.59 -6.59
N GLY A 75 19.83 20.01 -7.71
CA GLY A 75 19.28 20.74 -8.86
C GLY A 75 18.03 21.54 -8.52
N ASP A 76 17.85 22.66 -9.25
CA ASP A 76 16.66 23.50 -9.17
C ASP A 76 15.63 23.05 -10.21
N TRP A 77 14.78 22.11 -9.83
CA TRP A 77 13.69 21.57 -10.63
C TRP A 77 12.44 21.38 -9.78
N ARG A 78 11.28 21.34 -10.42
CA ARG A 78 9.98 21.09 -9.80
C ARG A 78 9.15 20.12 -10.65
N ILE A 79 8.12 19.55 -10.04
CA ILE A 79 7.12 18.74 -10.74
C ILE A 79 6.27 19.62 -11.68
N GLN A 80 5.62 19.02 -12.67
CA GLN A 80 4.84 19.74 -13.69
C GLN A 80 3.60 20.47 -13.14
N GLY A 81 3.16 20.14 -11.94
CA GLY A 81 2.01 20.77 -11.30
C GLY A 81 0.95 19.77 -10.88
N ILE A 82 0.03 20.25 -10.06
CA ILE A 82 -1.01 19.46 -9.40
C ILE A 82 -2.36 19.84 -10.01
N PRO A 83 -3.16 18.89 -10.52
CA PRO A 83 -4.52 19.13 -10.99
C PRO A 83 -5.39 19.83 -9.93
N ALA A 84 -6.36 20.62 -10.38
CA ALA A 84 -7.16 21.45 -9.49
C ALA A 84 -7.92 20.64 -8.41
N ASP A 85 -8.44 19.49 -8.80
CA ASP A 85 -9.19 18.56 -7.93
C ASP A 85 -8.30 17.76 -6.95
N LEU A 86 -6.96 17.75 -7.16
CA LEU A 86 -5.98 17.14 -6.26
C LEU A 86 -5.21 18.15 -5.39
N ARG A 87 -5.53 19.44 -5.44
CA ARG A 87 -4.82 20.45 -4.61
C ARG A 87 -5.16 20.36 -3.14
N ASP A 88 -6.39 19.99 -2.80
CA ASP A 88 -6.83 19.77 -1.42
C ASP A 88 -7.05 18.28 -1.18
N ARG A 89 -6.11 17.68 -0.46
CA ARG A 89 -6.10 16.26 -0.11
C ARG A 89 -6.02 16.04 1.39
N ARG A 90 -6.56 16.97 2.19
CA ARG A 90 -6.39 16.99 3.66
C ARG A 90 -6.87 15.71 4.36
N VAL A 91 -7.86 15.01 3.81
CA VAL A 91 -8.26 13.67 4.27
C VAL A 91 -8.57 12.80 3.07
N GLU A 92 -7.94 11.63 3.03
CA GLU A 92 -8.21 10.57 2.07
C GLU A 92 -8.70 9.32 2.80
N ILE A 93 -9.58 8.56 2.17
CA ILE A 93 -9.99 7.25 2.64
C ILE A 93 -9.44 6.18 1.73
N THR A 94 -8.99 5.06 2.31
CA THR A 94 -8.60 3.86 1.56
C THR A 94 -9.59 2.75 1.80
N GLY A 95 -9.75 1.86 0.82
CA GLY A 95 -10.60 0.69 0.94
C GLY A 95 -10.61 -0.16 -0.33
N PRO A 96 -11.04 -1.43 -0.22
CA PRO A 96 -11.09 -2.35 -1.34
C PRO A 96 -12.08 -1.90 -2.41
N VAL A 97 -11.92 -2.46 -3.61
CA VAL A 97 -12.75 -2.14 -4.78
C VAL A 97 -14.12 -2.84 -4.79
N GLU A 98 -14.57 -3.35 -3.66
CA GLU A 98 -15.88 -3.98 -3.50
C GLU A 98 -17.01 -2.94 -3.61
N ARG A 99 -18.09 -3.27 -4.32
CA ARG A 99 -19.14 -2.34 -4.74
C ARG A 99 -19.70 -1.45 -3.63
N LYS A 100 -20.09 -2.04 -2.50
CA LYS A 100 -20.62 -1.30 -1.34
C LYS A 100 -19.55 -0.40 -0.70
N MET A 101 -18.31 -0.88 -0.65
CA MET A 101 -17.19 -0.14 -0.05
C MET A 101 -16.84 1.06 -0.91
N VAL A 102 -16.81 0.92 -2.24
CA VAL A 102 -16.59 2.02 -3.19
C VAL A 102 -17.63 3.13 -2.99
N ILE A 103 -18.93 2.77 -2.91
CA ILE A 103 -19.99 3.77 -2.69
C ILE A 103 -19.82 4.48 -1.34
N ASN A 104 -19.53 3.74 -0.27
CA ASN A 104 -19.38 4.31 1.06
C ASN A 104 -18.16 5.24 1.15
N ALA A 105 -17.04 4.84 0.54
CA ALA A 105 -15.81 5.63 0.54
C ALA A 105 -15.95 6.92 -0.28
N LEU A 106 -16.53 6.85 -1.47
CA LEU A 106 -16.80 8.03 -2.30
C LEU A 106 -17.78 9.01 -1.66
N ASN A 107 -18.68 8.52 -0.81
CA ASN A 107 -19.68 9.31 -0.10
C ASN A 107 -19.20 9.83 1.28
N ALA A 108 -18.03 9.40 1.74
CA ALA A 108 -17.47 9.84 3.03
C ALA A 108 -17.10 11.34 2.98
N ASN A 109 -16.99 11.97 4.15
CA ASN A 109 -16.54 13.36 4.25
C ASN A 109 -15.01 13.44 4.10
N VAL A 110 -14.53 13.11 2.90
CA VAL A 110 -13.11 13.11 2.53
C VAL A 110 -12.92 13.80 1.18
N LYS A 111 -11.69 14.15 0.85
CA LYS A 111 -11.35 14.75 -0.44
C LYS A 111 -11.09 13.72 -1.52
N VAL A 112 -10.49 12.59 -1.14
CA VAL A 112 -10.05 11.55 -2.06
C VAL A 112 -10.44 10.18 -1.50
N PHE A 113 -10.86 9.30 -2.40
CA PHE A 113 -10.93 7.85 -2.17
C PHE A 113 -9.82 7.16 -2.96
N MET A 114 -8.94 6.46 -2.27
CA MET A 114 -7.99 5.54 -2.86
C MET A 114 -8.61 4.15 -2.94
N ALA A 115 -9.04 3.78 -4.14
CA ALA A 115 -9.58 2.44 -4.45
C ALA A 115 -8.42 1.46 -4.63
N ASP A 116 -8.41 0.41 -3.83
CA ASP A 116 -7.23 -0.40 -3.61
C ASP A 116 -7.34 -1.81 -4.19
N PHE A 117 -6.51 -2.11 -5.20
CA PHE A 117 -6.31 -3.46 -5.76
C PHE A 117 -5.16 -4.22 -5.07
N GLU A 118 -4.46 -3.60 -4.12
CA GLU A 118 -3.28 -4.16 -3.48
C GLU A 118 -3.57 -4.66 -2.05
N ASP A 119 -3.15 -3.93 -1.00
CA ASP A 119 -3.12 -4.43 0.38
C ASP A 119 -4.51 -4.69 0.99
N SER A 120 -5.53 -3.92 0.58
CA SER A 120 -6.90 -4.10 1.08
C SER A 120 -7.69 -5.16 0.32
N LEU A 121 -7.15 -5.72 -0.75
CA LEU A 121 -7.80 -6.72 -1.58
C LEU A 121 -7.06 -8.05 -1.51
N ALA A 122 -7.79 -9.15 -1.35
CA ALA A 122 -7.29 -10.47 -1.70
C ALA A 122 -7.58 -10.67 -3.20
N PRO A 123 -6.57 -10.60 -4.11
CA PRO A 123 -6.79 -10.39 -5.53
C PRO A 123 -7.14 -11.68 -6.28
N SER A 124 -8.26 -12.32 -5.92
CA SER A 124 -8.84 -13.38 -6.75
C SER A 124 -9.31 -12.79 -8.08
N TRP A 125 -9.42 -13.63 -9.10
CA TRP A 125 -9.84 -13.19 -10.43
C TRP A 125 -11.16 -12.42 -10.39
N ASP A 126 -12.18 -13.01 -9.78
CA ASP A 126 -13.51 -12.39 -9.70
C ASP A 126 -13.46 -11.02 -9.03
N LYS A 127 -12.70 -10.89 -7.91
CA LYS A 127 -12.62 -9.61 -7.19
C LYS A 127 -11.89 -8.52 -7.97
N VAL A 128 -10.85 -8.89 -8.72
CA VAL A 128 -10.13 -7.94 -9.57
C VAL A 128 -11.02 -7.47 -10.72
N ILE A 129 -11.73 -8.39 -11.38
CA ILE A 129 -12.66 -8.04 -12.46
C ILE A 129 -13.86 -7.23 -11.94
N ASP A 130 -14.52 -7.68 -10.87
CA ASP A 130 -15.61 -6.94 -10.23
C ASP A 130 -15.17 -5.54 -9.78
N GLY A 131 -13.92 -5.43 -9.28
CA GLY A 131 -13.33 -4.14 -8.93
C GLY A 131 -13.28 -3.18 -10.12
N GLN A 132 -12.87 -3.64 -11.29
CA GLN A 132 -12.84 -2.83 -12.51
C GLN A 132 -14.25 -2.37 -12.91
N ILE A 133 -15.25 -3.26 -12.84
CA ILE A 133 -16.65 -2.94 -13.10
C ILE A 133 -17.16 -1.89 -12.09
N ASN A 134 -16.87 -2.08 -10.82
CA ASN A 134 -17.31 -1.19 -9.76
C ASN A 134 -16.73 0.22 -9.92
N LEU A 135 -15.45 0.33 -10.26
CA LEU A 135 -14.83 1.63 -10.50
C LEU A 135 -15.36 2.29 -11.78
N HIS A 136 -15.61 1.51 -12.83
CA HIS A 136 -16.22 2.03 -14.06
C HIS A 136 -17.62 2.59 -13.82
N ASP A 137 -18.47 1.84 -13.10
CA ASP A 137 -19.80 2.31 -12.71
C ASP A 137 -19.73 3.56 -11.82
N ALA A 138 -18.73 3.63 -10.92
CA ALA A 138 -18.51 4.80 -10.06
C ALA A 138 -18.13 6.04 -10.87
N VAL A 139 -17.20 5.91 -11.82
CA VAL A 139 -16.76 7.00 -12.70
C VAL A 139 -17.91 7.51 -13.58
N LYS A 140 -18.78 6.61 -14.02
CA LYS A 140 -20.02 6.95 -14.76
C LYS A 140 -21.12 7.54 -13.87
N GLY A 141 -21.00 7.45 -12.54
CA GLY A 141 -22.06 7.86 -11.61
C GLY A 141 -23.27 6.90 -11.56
N THR A 142 -23.15 5.69 -12.09
CA THR A 142 -24.24 4.70 -12.19
C THR A 142 -24.16 3.61 -11.10
N ILE A 143 -23.09 3.61 -10.31
CA ILE A 143 -22.91 2.59 -9.28
C ILE A 143 -24.03 2.62 -8.24
N SER A 144 -24.61 1.46 -8.00
CA SER A 144 -25.62 1.26 -6.95
C SER A 144 -25.49 -0.13 -6.35
N TYR A 145 -25.94 -0.28 -5.11
CA TYR A 145 -25.94 -1.55 -4.39
C TYR A 145 -27.18 -1.64 -3.50
N ALA A 146 -27.90 -2.73 -3.59
CA ALA A 146 -29.02 -3.04 -2.69
C ALA A 146 -28.58 -4.17 -1.74
N ASN A 147 -28.71 -3.95 -0.43
CA ASN A 147 -28.46 -5.01 0.55
C ASN A 147 -29.68 -5.95 0.68
N GLU A 148 -29.54 -7.04 1.44
CA GLU A 148 -30.58 -8.04 1.67
C GLU A 148 -31.87 -7.45 2.28
N SER A 149 -31.79 -6.37 3.03
CA SER A 149 -32.97 -5.67 3.59
C SER A 149 -33.61 -4.69 2.60
N GLY A 150 -33.13 -4.62 1.36
CA GLY A 150 -33.65 -3.74 0.31
C GLY A 150 -33.15 -2.29 0.41
N LYS A 151 -32.23 -1.97 1.33
CA LYS A 151 -31.65 -0.63 1.40
C LYS A 151 -30.73 -0.40 0.21
N ILE A 152 -31.00 0.68 -0.52
CA ILE A 152 -30.21 1.08 -1.70
C ILE A 152 -29.10 2.05 -1.27
N TYR A 153 -27.89 1.77 -1.75
CA TYR A 153 -26.69 2.62 -1.67
C TYR A 153 -26.39 3.15 -3.07
N GLN A 154 -26.12 4.43 -3.19
CA GLN A 154 -25.76 5.10 -4.44
C GLN A 154 -24.88 6.32 -4.14
N LEU A 155 -24.24 6.89 -5.17
CA LEU A 155 -23.42 8.08 -4.99
C LEU A 155 -24.29 9.29 -4.64
N LYS A 156 -23.74 10.11 -3.74
CA LYS A 156 -24.23 11.46 -3.46
C LYS A 156 -23.71 12.44 -4.53
N PRO A 157 -24.30 13.62 -4.65
CA PRO A 157 -23.70 14.70 -5.41
C PRO A 157 -22.29 15.04 -4.88
N ASN A 158 -21.36 15.31 -5.81
CA ASN A 158 -19.96 15.66 -5.48
C ASN A 158 -19.24 14.59 -4.62
N PRO A 159 -19.07 13.37 -5.13
CA PRO A 159 -18.30 12.34 -4.45
C PRO A 159 -16.82 12.74 -4.34
N ALA A 160 -16.08 12.08 -3.47
CA ALA A 160 -14.63 12.24 -3.36
C ALA A 160 -13.93 11.94 -4.71
N VAL A 161 -12.75 12.55 -4.93
CA VAL A 161 -11.92 12.26 -6.11
C VAL A 161 -11.42 10.82 -6.02
N LEU A 162 -11.50 10.09 -7.13
CA LEU A 162 -11.09 8.69 -7.20
C LEU A 162 -9.63 8.57 -7.64
N ILE A 163 -8.83 7.84 -6.87
CA ILE A 163 -7.47 7.41 -7.22
C ILE A 163 -7.41 5.89 -7.13
N ALA A 164 -6.87 5.19 -8.11
CA ALA A 164 -6.71 3.74 -8.06
C ALA A 164 -5.31 3.35 -7.59
N ARG A 165 -5.19 2.50 -6.55
CA ARG A 165 -3.92 1.88 -6.19
C ARG A 165 -3.80 0.54 -6.91
N VAL A 166 -2.86 0.46 -7.85
CA VAL A 166 -2.55 -0.76 -8.59
C VAL A 166 -1.70 -1.70 -7.74
N ARG A 167 -1.68 -2.97 -8.06
CA ARG A 167 -0.78 -3.94 -7.41
C ARG A 167 0.70 -3.56 -7.59
N GLY A 168 1.49 -3.81 -6.56
CA GLY A 168 2.94 -3.56 -6.58
C GLY A 168 3.66 -4.38 -7.64
N LEU A 169 4.86 -3.92 -8.05
CA LEU A 169 5.66 -4.56 -9.10
C LEU A 169 5.99 -6.03 -8.81
N HIS A 170 5.99 -6.45 -7.55
CA HIS A 170 6.28 -7.83 -7.14
C HIS A 170 5.10 -8.79 -7.35
N LEU A 171 3.87 -8.27 -7.46
CA LEU A 171 2.66 -9.10 -7.57
C LEU A 171 2.36 -9.47 -9.03
N PRO A 172 2.15 -10.77 -9.33
CA PRO A 172 1.71 -11.24 -10.63
C PRO A 172 0.18 -11.24 -10.76
N GLU A 173 -0.29 -11.36 -12.01
CA GLU A 173 -1.64 -11.80 -12.33
C GLU A 173 -1.58 -13.23 -12.87
N LYS A 174 -1.87 -14.22 -11.99
CA LYS A 174 -1.69 -15.66 -12.30
C LYS A 174 -2.62 -16.20 -13.38
N HIS A 175 -3.74 -15.50 -13.65
CA HIS A 175 -4.75 -15.95 -14.60
C HIS A 175 -4.46 -15.50 -16.03
N VAL A 176 -3.41 -14.67 -16.24
CA VAL A 176 -3.00 -14.21 -17.56
C VAL A 176 -1.51 -14.46 -17.75
N LYS A 177 -1.16 -15.12 -18.83
CA LYS A 177 0.23 -15.49 -19.12
C LYS A 177 0.72 -14.86 -20.42
N TRP A 178 1.99 -14.51 -20.41
CA TRP A 178 2.76 -14.11 -21.57
C TRP A 178 4.05 -14.90 -21.63
N GLN A 179 4.30 -15.57 -22.76
CA GLN A 179 5.46 -16.48 -22.93
C GLN A 179 5.55 -17.57 -21.83
N GLY A 180 4.39 -18.02 -21.33
CA GLY A 180 4.30 -19.05 -20.29
C GLY A 180 4.45 -18.57 -18.86
N GLU A 181 4.78 -17.29 -18.63
CA GLU A 181 4.91 -16.67 -17.31
C GLU A 181 3.72 -15.77 -16.99
N ASP A 182 3.44 -15.60 -15.70
CA ASP A 182 2.40 -14.70 -15.20
C ASP A 182 2.75 -13.24 -15.53
N ILE A 183 1.76 -12.46 -15.99
CA ILE A 183 1.97 -11.05 -16.30
C ILE A 183 2.07 -10.20 -15.04
N PRO A 184 2.63 -8.97 -15.10
CA PRO A 184 2.61 -8.04 -13.97
C PRO A 184 1.19 -7.64 -13.59
N GLY A 185 0.79 -7.91 -12.33
CA GLY A 185 -0.53 -7.53 -11.82
C GLY A 185 -0.78 -6.02 -11.87
N GLY A 186 0.24 -5.22 -11.57
CA GLY A 186 0.10 -3.77 -11.66
C GLY A 186 -0.16 -3.23 -13.06
N LEU A 187 0.38 -3.87 -14.11
CA LEU A 187 0.05 -3.51 -15.50
C LEU A 187 -1.37 -3.91 -15.87
N PHE A 188 -1.85 -5.05 -15.38
CA PHE A 188 -3.22 -5.50 -15.57
C PHE A 188 -4.21 -4.51 -14.96
N ASP A 189 -4.01 -4.15 -13.70
CA ASP A 189 -4.86 -3.20 -12.99
C ASP A 189 -4.84 -1.81 -13.65
N PHE A 190 -3.65 -1.33 -14.00
CA PHE A 190 -3.45 -0.05 -14.68
C PHE A 190 -4.14 0.00 -16.04
N ALA A 191 -3.88 -1.00 -16.89
CA ALA A 191 -4.39 -1.02 -18.25
C ALA A 191 -5.91 -0.98 -18.29
N LEU A 192 -6.57 -1.81 -17.47
CA LEU A 192 -8.02 -1.92 -17.46
C LEU A 192 -8.68 -0.69 -16.84
N TYR A 193 -8.17 -0.22 -15.68
CA TYR A 193 -8.71 1.01 -15.07
C TYR A 193 -8.55 2.21 -16.00
N PHE A 194 -7.37 2.40 -16.60
CA PHE A 194 -7.13 3.48 -17.54
C PHE A 194 -8.05 3.39 -18.76
N TYR A 195 -8.04 2.25 -19.46
CA TYR A 195 -8.78 2.06 -20.72
C TYR A 195 -10.27 2.38 -20.56
N HIS A 196 -10.89 1.86 -19.50
CA HIS A 196 -12.33 2.02 -19.28
C HIS A 196 -12.73 3.41 -18.79
N ASN A 197 -11.83 4.17 -18.16
CA ASN A 197 -12.24 5.32 -17.38
C ASN A 197 -11.66 6.66 -17.84
N TYR A 198 -10.54 6.69 -18.57
CA TYR A 198 -9.84 7.95 -18.85
C TYR A 198 -10.70 9.01 -19.53
N LYS A 199 -11.51 8.63 -20.54
CA LYS A 199 -12.38 9.59 -21.27
C LYS A 199 -13.43 10.22 -20.35
N GLN A 200 -14.09 9.37 -19.53
CA GLN A 200 -15.12 9.85 -18.63
C GLN A 200 -14.53 10.67 -17.48
N LEU A 201 -13.39 10.27 -16.94
CA LEU A 201 -12.68 11.04 -15.91
C LEU A 201 -12.31 12.44 -16.41
N LEU A 202 -11.75 12.55 -17.61
CA LEU A 202 -11.43 13.84 -18.23
C LEU A 202 -12.70 14.68 -18.50
N ALA A 203 -13.78 14.06 -18.97
CA ALA A 203 -15.06 14.72 -19.17
C ALA A 203 -15.68 15.22 -17.86
N ASN A 204 -15.43 14.54 -16.75
CA ASN A 204 -15.85 14.95 -15.40
C ASN A 204 -14.97 16.06 -14.81
N GLY A 205 -13.92 16.53 -15.51
CA GLY A 205 -12.98 17.52 -15.01
C GLY A 205 -11.93 16.98 -14.03
N SER A 206 -11.74 15.67 -13.99
CA SER A 206 -10.74 14.94 -13.22
C SER A 206 -9.71 14.30 -14.16
N GLY A 207 -9.04 13.21 -13.74
CA GLY A 207 -8.08 12.50 -14.56
C GLY A 207 -7.85 11.05 -14.12
N PRO A 208 -7.11 10.26 -14.93
CA PRO A 208 -6.68 8.93 -14.56
C PRO A 208 -5.55 9.02 -13.54
N TYR A 209 -5.92 8.91 -12.25
CA TYR A 209 -5.02 9.08 -11.12
C TYR A 209 -4.71 7.75 -10.46
N PHE A 210 -3.43 7.57 -10.06
CA PHE A 210 -2.93 6.32 -9.50
C PHE A 210 -2.15 6.54 -8.21
N TYR A 211 -2.18 5.53 -7.35
CA TYR A 211 -1.20 5.31 -6.29
C TYR A 211 -0.26 4.17 -6.71
N LEU A 212 1.05 4.39 -6.55
CA LEU A 212 2.09 3.42 -6.88
C LEU A 212 2.72 2.88 -5.60
N PRO A 213 2.46 1.59 -5.24
CA PRO A 213 2.92 1.00 -4.00
C PRO A 213 4.27 0.31 -4.15
N LYS A 214 4.92 0.03 -2.99
CA LYS A 214 6.05 -0.89 -2.80
C LYS A 214 7.26 -0.60 -3.72
N MET A 215 7.41 0.65 -4.16
CA MET A 215 8.55 1.10 -4.95
C MET A 215 9.84 1.06 -4.11
N GLN A 216 10.94 0.57 -4.69
CA GLN A 216 12.23 0.48 -4.00
C GLN A 216 13.32 1.36 -4.61
N SER A 217 13.18 1.78 -5.87
CA SER A 217 14.19 2.55 -6.55
C SER A 217 13.63 3.58 -7.53
N TYR A 218 14.45 4.58 -7.86
CA TYR A 218 14.09 5.56 -8.89
C TYR A 218 14.01 4.96 -10.29
N GLN A 219 14.70 3.85 -10.54
CA GLN A 219 14.57 3.12 -11.80
C GLN A 219 13.16 2.55 -11.97
N GLU A 220 12.53 2.13 -10.89
CA GLU A 220 11.12 1.70 -10.91
C GLU A 220 10.18 2.89 -11.15
N ALA A 221 10.53 4.07 -10.63
CA ALA A 221 9.81 5.31 -10.93
C ALA A 221 9.96 5.70 -12.41
N ALA A 222 11.16 5.58 -12.98
CA ALA A 222 11.40 5.79 -14.40
C ALA A 222 10.60 4.82 -15.27
N TRP A 223 10.54 3.55 -14.87
CA TRP A 223 9.74 2.53 -15.55
C TRP A 223 8.25 2.89 -15.60
N TRP A 224 7.66 3.34 -14.46
CA TRP A 224 6.28 3.81 -14.45
C TRP A 224 6.08 5.07 -15.29
N SER A 225 7.06 5.99 -15.30
CA SER A 225 7.03 7.17 -16.17
C SER A 225 6.98 6.78 -17.64
N ASP A 226 7.74 5.76 -18.05
CA ASP A 226 7.74 5.23 -19.40
C ASP A 226 6.40 4.55 -19.76
N VAL A 227 5.80 3.80 -18.83
CA VAL A 227 4.45 3.21 -18.98
C VAL A 227 3.41 4.30 -19.21
N PHE A 228 3.43 5.35 -18.40
CA PHE A 228 2.49 6.47 -18.53
C PHE A 228 2.68 7.25 -19.84
N THR A 229 3.92 7.57 -20.18
CA THR A 229 4.26 8.27 -21.42
C THR A 229 3.85 7.46 -22.65
N PHE A 230 4.12 6.14 -22.65
CA PHE A 230 3.67 5.26 -23.73
C PHE A 230 2.14 5.26 -23.86
N THR A 231 1.45 5.18 -22.72
CA THR A 231 -0.02 5.17 -22.69
C THR A 231 -0.59 6.48 -23.20
N GLU A 232 -0.08 7.62 -22.76
CA GLU A 232 -0.51 8.94 -23.23
C GLU A 232 -0.32 9.10 -24.74
N GLN A 233 0.84 8.66 -25.27
CA GLN A 233 1.11 8.67 -26.72
C GLN A 233 0.15 7.74 -27.49
N ARG A 234 -0.12 6.55 -26.96
CA ARG A 234 -1.02 5.56 -27.59
C ARG A 234 -2.47 6.05 -27.71
N PHE A 235 -2.89 6.93 -26.79
CA PHE A 235 -4.25 7.46 -26.73
C PHE A 235 -4.34 8.95 -27.12
N ASP A 236 -3.30 9.50 -27.74
CA ASP A 236 -3.21 10.91 -28.20
C ASP A 236 -3.50 11.91 -27.07
N LEU A 237 -3.00 11.65 -25.86
CA LEU A 237 -3.17 12.50 -24.69
C LEU A 237 -1.93 13.38 -24.46
N PRO A 238 -2.11 14.59 -23.93
CA PRO A 238 -0.99 15.43 -23.50
C PRO A 238 -0.15 14.74 -22.41
N GLN A 239 1.17 14.92 -22.47
CA GLN A 239 2.06 14.43 -21.40
C GLN A 239 1.65 15.00 -20.04
N GLY A 240 1.54 14.13 -19.04
CA GLY A 240 1.14 14.49 -17.69
C GLY A 240 -0.38 14.53 -17.49
N THR A 241 -1.17 13.97 -18.41
CA THR A 241 -2.60 13.68 -18.19
C THR A 241 -2.78 12.64 -17.11
N ILE A 242 -1.97 11.58 -17.12
CA ILE A 242 -1.91 10.58 -16.05
C ILE A 242 -1.16 11.17 -14.87
N LYS A 243 -1.74 11.05 -13.67
CA LYS A 243 -1.08 11.50 -12.43
C LYS A 243 -0.92 10.37 -11.44
N ALA A 244 0.17 10.45 -10.67
CA ALA A 244 0.48 9.45 -9.66
C ALA A 244 0.88 10.08 -8.32
N THR A 245 0.60 9.37 -7.25
CA THR A 245 1.21 9.55 -5.94
C THR A 245 2.00 8.28 -5.62
N VAL A 246 3.22 8.41 -5.13
CA VAL A 246 4.06 7.27 -4.78
C VAL A 246 4.04 7.06 -3.27
N LEU A 247 3.80 5.82 -2.83
CA LEU A 247 4.03 5.44 -1.45
C LEU A 247 5.54 5.24 -1.23
N ILE A 248 6.10 6.10 -0.39
CA ILE A 248 7.44 5.86 0.16
C ILE A 248 7.26 4.97 1.39
N GLU A 249 7.22 3.70 1.15
CA GLU A 249 6.89 2.68 2.15
C GLU A 249 7.91 1.55 2.19
N THR A 250 9.02 1.74 1.52
CA THR A 250 10.16 0.83 1.57
C THR A 250 11.42 1.56 2.01
N LEU A 251 12.26 0.92 2.79
CA LEU A 251 13.49 1.51 3.29
C LEU A 251 14.44 1.95 2.16
N PRO A 252 14.62 1.22 1.05
CA PRO A 252 15.44 1.71 -0.06
C PRO A 252 14.94 3.00 -0.69
N ALA A 253 13.61 3.17 -0.80
CA ALA A 253 13.01 4.34 -1.46
C ALA A 253 13.20 5.64 -0.66
N VAL A 254 13.34 5.57 0.67
CA VAL A 254 13.51 6.77 1.48
C VAL A 254 14.78 7.56 1.12
N PHE A 255 15.82 6.87 0.66
CA PHE A 255 17.08 7.47 0.22
C PHE A 255 17.02 8.03 -1.21
N GLN A 256 15.90 7.85 -1.91
CA GLN A 256 15.76 8.16 -3.34
C GLN A 256 14.50 9.00 -3.64
N MET A 257 13.97 9.74 -2.66
CA MET A 257 12.74 10.50 -2.84
C MET A 257 12.85 11.59 -3.90
N ASP A 258 13.96 12.33 -3.93
CA ASP A 258 14.22 13.34 -4.97
C ASP A 258 14.29 12.70 -6.36
N GLU A 259 14.99 11.59 -6.48
CA GLU A 259 15.14 10.84 -7.74
C GLU A 259 13.80 10.27 -8.22
N ILE A 260 12.99 9.72 -7.32
CA ILE A 260 11.64 9.21 -7.63
C ILE A 260 10.77 10.35 -8.17
N LEU A 261 10.75 11.50 -7.46
CA LEU A 261 10.03 12.68 -7.91
C LEU A 261 10.53 13.18 -9.28
N TYR A 262 11.85 13.19 -9.50
CA TYR A 262 12.48 13.66 -10.72
C TYR A 262 12.10 12.82 -11.94
N HIS A 263 12.18 11.50 -11.82
CA HIS A 263 11.85 10.61 -12.92
C HIS A 263 10.35 10.60 -13.25
N LEU A 264 9.49 10.83 -12.26
CA LEU A 264 8.05 10.98 -12.43
C LEU A 264 7.59 12.43 -12.58
N ARG A 265 8.48 13.45 -12.70
CA ARG A 265 8.13 14.88 -12.58
C ARG A 265 7.00 15.38 -13.48
N HIS A 266 6.72 14.70 -14.57
CA HIS A 266 5.60 15.02 -15.47
C HIS A 266 4.26 14.42 -15.00
N HIS A 267 4.32 13.36 -14.18
CA HIS A 267 3.17 12.56 -13.75
C HIS A 267 2.91 12.62 -12.24
N ILE A 268 3.94 12.92 -11.42
CA ILE A 268 3.83 12.90 -9.96
C ILE A 268 3.08 14.12 -9.42
N VAL A 269 2.29 13.90 -8.37
CA VAL A 269 1.63 14.97 -7.60
C VAL A 269 2.03 14.98 -6.13
N GLY A 270 2.55 13.87 -5.60
CA GLY A 270 2.95 13.77 -4.20
C GLY A 270 3.58 12.45 -3.83
N LEU A 271 4.11 12.41 -2.61
CA LEU A 271 4.57 11.20 -1.93
C LEU A 271 3.71 10.96 -0.69
N ASN A 272 3.58 9.70 -0.29
CA ASN A 272 2.83 9.31 0.90
C ASN A 272 3.72 8.54 1.89
N CYS A 273 3.54 8.80 3.19
CA CYS A 273 4.17 8.07 4.29
C CYS A 273 3.43 6.76 4.57
N GLY A 274 3.78 5.66 3.92
CA GLY A 274 3.25 4.32 4.17
C GLY A 274 3.87 3.69 5.42
N ARG A 275 3.48 4.15 6.61
CA ARG A 275 4.10 3.83 7.91
C ARG A 275 4.28 2.35 8.18
N TRP A 276 3.22 1.56 8.01
CA TRP A 276 3.23 0.13 8.37
C TRP A 276 4.17 -0.66 7.47
N ASP A 277 4.06 -0.48 6.18
CA ASP A 277 4.97 -1.07 5.20
C ASP A 277 6.42 -0.62 5.38
N TYR A 278 6.63 0.66 5.77
CA TYR A 278 7.97 1.16 6.03
C TYR A 278 8.62 0.47 7.23
N ILE A 279 7.87 0.19 8.30
CA ILE A 279 8.35 -0.60 9.45
C ILE A 279 8.67 -2.03 9.00
N PHE A 280 7.77 -2.66 8.25
CA PHE A 280 8.01 -3.98 7.67
C PHE A 280 9.26 -3.99 6.80
N SER A 281 9.41 -3.00 5.91
CA SER A 281 10.55 -2.88 5.03
C SER A 281 11.87 -2.64 5.78
N TYR A 282 11.83 -1.91 6.89
CA TYR A 282 12.98 -1.76 7.78
C TYR A 282 13.46 -3.12 8.31
N ILE A 283 12.55 -3.95 8.84
CA ILE A 283 12.86 -5.30 9.31
C ILE A 283 13.40 -6.14 8.16
N LYS A 284 12.72 -6.17 7.02
CA LYS A 284 13.07 -6.99 5.87
C LYS A 284 14.43 -6.61 5.27
N THR A 285 14.66 -5.33 5.07
CA THR A 285 15.91 -4.83 4.48
C THR A 285 17.10 -5.09 5.39
N LEU A 286 16.94 -4.88 6.69
CA LEU A 286 18.02 -5.02 7.69
C LEU A 286 17.94 -6.38 8.43
N LYS A 287 17.35 -7.38 7.81
CA LYS A 287 17.07 -8.70 8.44
C LYS A 287 18.30 -9.38 9.03
N ASN A 288 19.50 -9.17 8.45
CA ASN A 288 20.75 -9.76 8.91
C ASN A 288 21.55 -8.85 9.85
N HIS A 289 21.05 -7.65 10.20
CA HIS A 289 21.69 -6.70 11.10
C HIS A 289 21.17 -6.84 12.52
N GLY A 290 21.86 -7.59 13.38
CA GLY A 290 21.43 -7.92 14.75
C GLY A 290 21.31 -6.74 15.71
N ASP A 291 21.91 -5.58 15.37
CA ASP A 291 21.80 -4.30 16.06
C ASP A 291 20.56 -3.48 15.64
N ARG A 292 19.80 -3.94 14.64
CA ARG A 292 18.63 -3.26 14.04
C ARG A 292 17.28 -3.95 14.35
N VAL A 293 17.27 -4.82 15.35
CA VAL A 293 16.08 -5.58 15.74
C VAL A 293 15.08 -4.69 16.48
N LEU A 294 13.86 -4.61 15.98
CA LEU A 294 12.80 -3.76 16.53
C LEU A 294 12.12 -4.38 17.79
N PRO A 295 11.53 -3.55 18.66
CA PRO A 295 10.72 -3.96 19.79
C PRO A 295 9.30 -4.39 19.38
N ASP A 296 8.41 -4.52 20.35
CA ASP A 296 7.00 -4.75 20.12
C ASP A 296 6.40 -3.74 19.13
N ARG A 297 5.57 -4.24 18.21
CA ARG A 297 4.92 -3.45 17.15
C ARG A 297 4.28 -2.15 17.67
N GLN A 298 3.63 -2.22 18.83
CA GLN A 298 2.94 -1.08 19.42
C GLN A 298 3.88 0.03 19.91
N SER A 299 5.15 -0.29 20.16
CA SER A 299 6.17 0.68 20.58
C SER A 299 6.78 1.45 19.40
N VAL A 300 6.54 1.02 18.17
CA VAL A 300 7.11 1.61 16.94
C VAL A 300 6.15 2.65 16.39
N THR A 301 6.25 3.88 16.90
CA THR A 301 5.36 5.01 16.60
C THR A 301 6.10 6.13 15.85
N MET A 302 5.33 7.06 15.21
CA MET A 302 5.90 8.12 14.34
C MET A 302 6.85 9.11 15.05
N ASN A 303 6.90 9.11 16.38
CA ASN A 303 7.87 9.90 17.15
C ASN A 303 9.20 9.17 17.38
N LYS A 304 9.34 7.91 16.94
CA LYS A 304 10.62 7.18 17.02
C LYS A 304 11.60 7.72 15.98
N PRO A 305 12.95 7.65 16.25
CA PRO A 305 13.96 8.34 15.47
C PRO A 305 13.84 8.13 13.96
N PHE A 306 13.91 6.87 13.49
CA PHE A 306 13.89 6.59 12.05
C PHE A 306 12.57 6.97 11.37
N LEU A 307 11.42 6.83 12.04
CA LEU A 307 10.11 7.23 11.51
C LEU A 307 9.93 8.75 11.50
N SER A 308 10.40 9.44 12.54
CA SER A 308 10.41 10.90 12.59
C SER A 308 11.32 11.51 11.51
N ALA A 309 12.51 10.95 11.32
CA ALA A 309 13.44 11.36 10.26
C ALA A 309 12.82 11.15 8.87
N TYR A 310 12.23 9.98 8.63
CA TYR A 310 11.52 9.64 7.39
C TYR A 310 10.41 10.65 7.06
N SER A 311 9.49 10.93 8.00
CA SER A 311 8.40 11.88 7.79
C SER A 311 8.90 13.30 7.48
N ARG A 312 9.89 13.79 8.24
CA ARG A 312 10.49 15.12 8.03
C ARG A 312 11.20 15.23 6.68
N LEU A 313 11.93 14.18 6.28
CA LEU A 313 12.60 14.14 4.99
C LEU A 313 11.58 14.18 3.84
N LEU A 314 10.50 13.39 3.94
CA LEU A 314 9.45 13.35 2.93
C LEU A 314 8.80 14.73 2.74
N ILE A 315 8.39 15.40 3.82
CA ILE A 315 7.79 16.73 3.75
C ILE A 315 8.77 17.72 3.09
N LYS A 316 10.01 17.75 3.58
CA LYS A 316 11.04 18.67 3.07
C LYS A 316 11.30 18.48 1.58
N THR A 317 11.43 17.22 1.15
CA THR A 317 11.69 16.86 -0.25
C THR A 317 10.49 17.21 -1.13
N CYS A 318 9.27 16.83 -0.74
CA CYS A 318 8.06 17.13 -1.49
C CYS A 318 7.88 18.63 -1.69
N HIS A 319 7.91 19.42 -0.63
CA HIS A 319 7.64 20.86 -0.72
C HIS A 319 8.74 21.61 -1.48
N LYS A 320 10.00 21.18 -1.38
CA LYS A 320 11.08 21.70 -2.24
C LYS A 320 10.76 21.53 -3.72
N ARG A 321 10.10 20.44 -4.10
CA ARG A 321 9.77 20.09 -5.50
C ARG A 321 8.37 20.52 -5.94
N GLY A 322 7.58 21.10 -5.05
CA GLY A 322 6.20 21.50 -5.32
C GLY A 322 5.22 20.31 -5.36
N ALA A 323 5.59 19.21 -4.74
CA ALA A 323 4.79 18.00 -4.59
C ALA A 323 4.10 17.95 -3.21
N LEU A 324 2.95 17.28 -3.11
CA LEU A 324 2.24 17.09 -1.85
C LEU A 324 2.90 16.02 -0.98
N ALA A 325 2.93 16.27 0.33
CA ALA A 325 3.43 15.35 1.33
C ALA A 325 2.25 14.75 2.13
N MET A 326 1.88 13.51 1.82
CA MET A 326 0.74 12.83 2.46
C MET A 326 1.20 12.05 3.70
N GLY A 327 0.45 12.16 4.80
CA GLY A 327 0.67 11.38 6.01
C GLY A 327 0.17 9.95 5.92
N GLY A 328 0.39 9.18 6.99
CA GLY A 328 0.03 7.77 7.06
C GLY A 328 -1.41 7.49 7.45
N MET A 329 -1.80 6.21 7.41
CA MET A 329 -3.15 5.77 7.70
C MET A 329 -3.45 5.73 9.21
N ALA A 330 -4.62 6.24 9.62
CA ALA A 330 -5.26 5.92 10.88
C ALA A 330 -6.10 4.65 10.70
N ALA A 331 -5.62 3.52 11.24
CA ALA A 331 -6.24 2.21 11.06
C ALA A 331 -7.28 1.86 12.13
N PHE A 332 -7.56 2.76 13.08
CA PHE A 332 -8.53 2.51 14.14
C PHE A 332 -9.96 2.38 13.60
N ILE A 333 -10.75 1.55 14.29
CA ILE A 333 -12.18 1.40 14.03
C ILE A 333 -12.94 2.05 15.17
N PRO A 334 -13.95 2.92 14.87
CA PRO A 334 -14.82 3.47 15.90
C PRO A 334 -15.48 2.38 16.75
N ASN A 335 -15.52 2.58 18.06
CA ASN A 335 -16.10 1.63 19.01
C ASN A 335 -17.57 1.95 19.27
N LYS A 336 -18.39 0.91 19.49
CA LYS A 336 -19.81 1.10 19.86
C LYS A 336 -19.99 1.65 21.28
N ASP A 337 -19.06 1.37 22.19
CA ASP A 337 -19.01 1.94 23.52
C ASP A 337 -18.52 3.40 23.44
N PRO A 338 -19.30 4.40 23.89
CA PRO A 338 -18.94 5.81 23.77
C PRO A 338 -17.64 6.19 24.47
N VAL A 339 -17.32 5.58 25.62
CA VAL A 339 -16.10 5.88 26.39
C VAL A 339 -14.88 5.34 25.65
N LYS A 340 -14.94 4.09 25.18
CA LYS A 340 -13.87 3.51 24.38
C LYS A 340 -13.70 4.24 23.05
N ASN A 341 -14.81 4.66 22.44
CA ASN A 341 -14.77 5.43 21.20
C ASN A 341 -14.08 6.77 21.37
N ALA A 342 -14.36 7.50 22.47
CA ALA A 342 -13.66 8.75 22.79
C ALA A 342 -12.14 8.53 22.88
N GLN A 343 -11.70 7.47 23.57
CA GLN A 343 -10.27 7.11 23.67
C GLN A 343 -9.64 6.80 22.31
N VAL A 344 -10.36 6.13 21.41
CA VAL A 344 -9.91 5.85 20.03
C VAL A 344 -9.76 7.17 19.27
N LEU A 345 -10.76 8.03 19.31
CA LEU A 345 -10.74 9.33 18.61
C LEU A 345 -9.63 10.25 19.14
N ASP A 346 -9.36 10.25 20.45
CA ASP A 346 -8.26 11.04 21.05
C ASP A 346 -6.88 10.56 20.53
N LYS A 347 -6.68 9.24 20.39
CA LYS A 347 -5.44 8.70 19.81
C LYS A 347 -5.29 9.11 18.34
N VAL A 348 -6.37 9.01 17.56
CA VAL A 348 -6.39 9.44 16.16
C VAL A 348 -6.10 10.93 16.06
N ARG A 349 -6.75 11.75 16.90
CA ARG A 349 -6.53 13.20 16.95
C ARG A 349 -5.06 13.54 17.21
N ALA A 350 -4.46 12.94 18.23
CA ALA A 350 -3.06 13.19 18.59
C ALA A 350 -2.08 12.81 17.46
N ASP A 351 -2.33 11.66 16.80
CA ASP A 351 -1.53 11.21 15.65
C ASP A 351 -1.63 12.21 14.47
N LYS A 352 -2.84 12.67 14.16
CA LYS A 352 -3.08 13.60 13.04
C LYS A 352 -2.69 15.05 13.36
N GLU A 353 -2.75 15.48 14.59
CA GLU A 353 -2.18 16.76 15.01
C GLU A 353 -0.65 16.79 14.84
N LEU A 354 0.04 15.68 15.12
CA LEU A 354 1.47 15.55 14.87
C LEU A 354 1.77 15.64 13.35
N GLU A 355 1.05 14.92 12.51
CA GLU A 355 1.22 14.97 11.06
C GLU A 355 0.96 16.36 10.48
N ALA A 356 -0.18 16.96 10.80
CA ALA A 356 -0.56 18.28 10.30
C ALA A 356 0.41 19.37 10.77
N SER A 357 0.85 19.34 12.04
CA SER A 357 1.81 20.31 12.58
C SER A 357 3.22 20.13 12.01
N ASN A 358 3.59 18.93 11.61
CA ASN A 358 4.84 18.67 10.92
C ASN A 358 4.87 19.20 9.48
N GLY A 359 3.71 19.47 8.88
CA GLY A 359 3.60 20.04 7.53
C GLY A 359 3.07 19.08 6.48
N HIS A 360 2.49 17.93 6.85
CA HIS A 360 1.80 17.08 5.87
C HIS A 360 0.59 17.81 5.30
N ASP A 361 0.37 17.69 3.99
CA ASP A 361 -0.74 18.31 3.27
C ASP A 361 -2.08 17.61 3.49
N GLY A 362 -2.02 16.34 3.86
CA GLY A 362 -3.17 15.49 4.13
C GLY A 362 -2.75 14.16 4.72
N THR A 363 -3.72 13.28 4.93
CA THR A 363 -3.53 11.99 5.61
C THR A 363 -4.59 10.98 5.20
N TRP A 364 -4.42 9.71 5.63
CA TRP A 364 -5.34 8.62 5.36
C TRP A 364 -6.15 8.19 6.57
N VAL A 365 -7.38 7.76 6.31
CA VAL A 365 -8.23 7.03 7.25
C VAL A 365 -8.68 5.71 6.62
N ALA A 366 -8.76 4.65 7.44
CA ALA A 366 -9.25 3.34 6.99
C ALA A 366 -10.76 3.16 7.21
N HIS A 367 -11.41 4.06 7.95
CA HIS A 367 -12.83 3.96 8.27
C HIS A 367 -13.52 5.32 8.16
N PRO A 368 -14.70 5.42 7.48
CA PRO A 368 -15.38 6.70 7.27
C PRO A 368 -15.77 7.40 8.59
N GLY A 369 -16.00 6.66 9.66
CA GLY A 369 -16.30 7.22 10.99
C GLY A 369 -15.16 7.99 11.65
N LEU A 370 -13.94 7.98 11.06
CA LEU A 370 -12.81 8.80 11.53
C LEU A 370 -12.68 10.10 10.73
N ALA A 371 -13.34 10.20 9.58
CA ALA A 371 -13.14 11.29 8.63
C ALA A 371 -13.39 12.67 9.24
N ASP A 372 -14.48 12.86 9.98
CA ASP A 372 -14.85 14.14 10.57
C ASP A 372 -13.80 14.61 11.60
N THR A 373 -13.36 13.72 12.50
CA THR A 373 -12.32 14.04 13.49
C THR A 373 -11.00 14.46 12.84
N VAL A 374 -10.60 13.75 11.79
CA VAL A 374 -9.36 14.03 11.06
C VAL A 374 -9.50 15.31 10.22
N MET A 375 -10.68 15.51 9.61
CA MET A 375 -10.99 16.75 8.87
C MET A 375 -10.91 17.98 9.78
N GLU A 376 -11.43 17.91 11.01
CA GLU A 376 -11.32 18.98 12.00
C GLU A 376 -9.87 19.34 12.32
N VAL A 377 -9.00 18.34 12.50
CA VAL A 377 -7.57 18.54 12.79
C VAL A 377 -6.90 19.28 11.63
N PHE A 378 -7.07 18.80 10.41
CA PHE A 378 -6.44 19.43 9.25
C PHE A 378 -7.04 20.81 8.95
N ASN A 379 -8.35 21.00 9.11
CA ASN A 379 -9.00 22.30 8.96
C ASN A 379 -8.42 23.35 9.92
N LYS A 380 -8.13 22.97 11.17
CA LYS A 380 -7.51 23.86 12.16
C LYS A 380 -6.12 24.36 11.74
N VAL A 381 -5.33 23.51 11.07
CA VAL A 381 -3.97 23.84 10.63
C VAL A 381 -3.95 24.54 9.26
N LEU A 382 -4.71 24.02 8.30
CA LEU A 382 -4.73 24.54 6.94
C LEU A 382 -5.60 25.80 6.80
N GLY A 383 -6.71 25.90 7.55
CA GLY A 383 -7.71 26.95 7.33
C GLY A 383 -8.25 26.90 5.90
N ASP A 384 -8.24 28.05 5.22
CA ASP A 384 -8.70 28.17 3.82
C ASP A 384 -7.67 27.72 2.78
N ARG A 385 -6.44 27.41 3.19
CA ARG A 385 -5.39 26.92 2.28
C ARG A 385 -5.70 25.49 1.87
N PRO A 386 -5.51 25.10 0.59
CA PRO A 386 -5.75 23.73 0.16
C PRO A 386 -4.69 22.75 0.64
N ASN A 387 -3.46 23.22 0.95
CA ASN A 387 -2.31 22.40 1.33
C ASN A 387 -1.27 23.22 2.10
N GLN A 388 -0.11 22.63 2.40
CA GLN A 388 0.99 23.21 3.15
C GLN A 388 2.30 23.30 2.35
N LEU A 389 2.26 23.38 1.02
CA LEU A 389 3.45 23.45 0.16
C LEU A 389 4.45 24.56 0.55
N GLU A 390 4.00 25.57 1.30
CA GLU A 390 4.83 26.68 1.78
C GLU A 390 5.69 26.28 3.01
N VAL A 391 5.38 25.18 3.67
CA VAL A 391 6.11 24.69 4.85
C VAL A 391 7.41 24.01 4.38
N SER A 392 8.45 24.80 4.22
CA SER A 392 9.72 24.34 3.64
C SER A 392 10.58 23.48 4.58
N ARG A 393 10.32 23.50 5.91
CA ARG A 393 11.19 22.91 6.94
C ARG A 393 12.66 23.31 6.80
N ALA A 394 12.92 24.53 6.35
CA ALA A 394 14.28 25.03 6.10
C ALA A 394 15.14 25.08 7.38
N GLN A 395 14.50 25.20 8.56
CA GLN A 395 15.14 25.20 9.86
C GLN A 395 15.65 23.82 10.30
N ASP A 396 15.16 22.73 9.68
CA ASP A 396 15.60 21.39 10.02
C ASP A 396 17.04 21.17 9.53
N LYS A 397 17.87 20.58 10.38
CA LYS A 397 19.19 20.10 9.96
C LYS A 397 19.02 19.09 8.82
N PRO A 398 20.02 18.95 7.95
CA PRO A 398 20.02 17.86 6.96
C PRO A 398 19.81 16.51 7.65
N ILE A 399 18.87 15.73 7.16
CA ILE A 399 18.60 14.40 7.66
C ILE A 399 19.65 13.45 7.05
N THR A 400 20.29 12.67 7.90
CA THR A 400 21.36 11.75 7.54
C THR A 400 20.88 10.32 7.38
N ALA A 401 21.63 9.49 6.68
CA ALA A 401 21.36 8.06 6.60
C ALA A 401 21.36 7.40 8.00
N ALA A 402 22.22 7.84 8.89
CA ALA A 402 22.26 7.33 10.26
C ALA A 402 20.95 7.55 11.01
N GLU A 403 20.31 8.73 10.86
CA GLU A 403 19.00 9.03 11.47
C GLU A 403 17.89 8.17 10.88
N LEU A 404 17.91 7.91 9.56
CA LEU A 404 16.94 7.06 8.87
C LEU A 404 17.08 5.58 9.23
N LEU A 405 18.23 5.16 9.71
CA LEU A 405 18.55 3.79 10.09
C LEU A 405 18.61 3.56 11.60
N GLU A 406 18.40 4.61 12.42
CA GLU A 406 18.48 4.50 13.87
C GLU A 406 17.37 3.61 14.42
N PRO A 407 17.69 2.45 15.04
CA PRO A 407 16.66 1.55 15.57
C PRO A 407 15.97 2.19 16.77
N CYS A 408 14.67 1.91 16.93
CA CYS A 408 13.96 2.36 18.12
C CYS A 408 14.20 1.40 19.29
N SER A 409 14.36 1.99 20.48
CA SER A 409 14.37 1.26 21.74
C SER A 409 12.93 0.85 22.15
N GLY A 410 12.83 -0.23 22.88
CA GLY A 410 11.59 -0.73 23.45
C GLY A 410 11.74 -2.19 23.89
N GLU A 411 10.75 -2.70 24.60
CA GLU A 411 10.70 -4.07 25.05
C GLU A 411 10.15 -5.00 23.97
N ARG A 412 10.49 -6.27 24.05
CA ARG A 412 9.87 -7.39 23.37
C ARG A 412 9.15 -8.21 24.41
N THR A 413 7.84 -8.17 24.42
CA THR A 413 7.04 -8.81 25.46
C THR A 413 6.43 -10.12 24.96
N GLU A 414 6.14 -11.02 25.89
CA GLU A 414 5.41 -12.24 25.56
C GLU A 414 4.02 -11.91 25.01
N GLU A 415 3.31 -10.94 25.61
CA GLU A 415 2.01 -10.50 25.11
C GLU A 415 2.09 -9.88 23.71
N GLY A 416 3.13 -9.09 23.42
CA GLY A 416 3.37 -8.55 22.09
C GLY A 416 3.60 -9.63 21.04
N MET A 417 4.33 -10.70 21.39
CA MET A 417 4.53 -11.87 20.53
C MET A 417 3.22 -12.62 20.29
N ARG A 418 2.45 -12.89 21.35
CA ARG A 418 1.14 -13.56 21.27
C ARG A 418 0.14 -12.76 20.44
N ALA A 419 0.09 -11.44 20.65
CA ALA A 419 -0.75 -10.54 19.85
C ALA A 419 -0.37 -10.57 18.36
N ASN A 420 0.92 -10.56 18.03
CA ASN A 420 1.39 -10.70 16.66
C ASN A 420 0.94 -12.03 16.01
N ILE A 421 0.98 -13.13 16.76
CA ILE A 421 0.51 -14.44 16.29
C ILE A 421 -0.99 -14.40 15.99
N ARG A 422 -1.81 -13.91 16.95
CA ARG A 422 -3.29 -13.83 16.79
C ARG A 422 -3.68 -12.99 15.60
N VAL A 423 -3.04 -11.82 15.44
CA VAL A 423 -3.34 -10.92 14.32
C VAL A 423 -2.95 -11.55 12.99
N ALA A 424 -1.72 -12.09 12.89
CA ALA A 424 -1.23 -12.65 11.63
C ALA A 424 -2.05 -13.86 11.18
N VAL A 425 -2.40 -14.78 12.07
CA VAL A 425 -3.20 -15.97 11.71
C VAL A 425 -4.60 -15.57 11.26
N GLN A 426 -5.29 -14.68 11.99
CA GLN A 426 -6.63 -14.23 11.62
C GLN A 426 -6.62 -13.47 10.30
N TYR A 427 -5.59 -12.64 10.07
CA TYR A 427 -5.45 -11.94 8.81
C TYR A 427 -5.17 -12.90 7.64
N ILE A 428 -4.23 -13.82 7.79
CA ILE A 428 -3.91 -14.81 6.74
C ILE A 428 -5.15 -15.64 6.41
N GLU A 429 -5.91 -16.10 7.42
CA GLU A 429 -7.16 -16.85 7.21
C GLU A 429 -8.15 -16.06 6.39
N ALA A 430 -8.39 -14.80 6.76
CA ALA A 430 -9.30 -13.93 6.04
C ALA A 430 -8.81 -13.69 4.60
N TRP A 431 -7.53 -13.44 4.41
CA TRP A 431 -6.94 -13.17 3.10
C TRP A 431 -7.05 -14.37 2.15
N ILE A 432 -6.67 -15.57 2.59
CA ILE A 432 -6.80 -16.78 1.76
C ILE A 432 -8.26 -17.18 1.52
N SER A 433 -9.19 -16.70 2.37
CA SER A 433 -10.64 -16.80 2.19
C SER A 433 -11.22 -15.67 1.34
N GLY A 434 -10.37 -14.81 0.77
CA GLY A 434 -10.76 -13.75 -0.17
C GLY A 434 -11.03 -12.39 0.47
N ASN A 435 -10.69 -12.14 1.73
CA ASN A 435 -10.89 -10.83 2.38
C ASN A 435 -9.56 -10.18 2.76
N GLY A 436 -9.16 -9.13 2.05
CA GLY A 436 -7.88 -8.44 2.23
C GLY A 436 -7.86 -7.33 3.27
N CYS A 437 -9.01 -6.94 3.85
CA CYS A 437 -9.11 -5.87 4.83
C CYS A 437 -10.07 -6.28 5.95
N VAL A 438 -9.58 -6.48 7.18
CA VAL A 438 -10.30 -7.18 8.23
C VAL A 438 -10.24 -6.44 9.56
N PRO A 439 -11.36 -6.22 10.26
CA PRO A 439 -11.37 -5.68 11.61
C PRO A 439 -10.88 -6.73 12.61
N ILE A 440 -9.70 -6.52 13.21
CA ILE A 440 -9.13 -7.38 14.24
C ILE A 440 -8.72 -6.51 15.43
N TYR A 441 -9.22 -6.81 16.62
CA TYR A 441 -8.91 -6.13 17.89
C TYR A 441 -9.02 -4.58 17.82
N GLY A 442 -10.00 -4.06 17.08
CA GLY A 442 -10.27 -2.62 16.97
C GLY A 442 -9.40 -1.87 15.96
N LEU A 443 -8.61 -2.59 15.18
CA LEU A 443 -7.86 -2.07 14.05
C LEU A 443 -8.35 -2.69 12.74
N MET A 444 -8.31 -1.91 11.66
CA MET A 444 -8.50 -2.41 10.31
C MET A 444 -7.14 -2.93 9.83
N GLU A 445 -6.98 -4.25 9.90
CA GLU A 445 -5.75 -4.90 9.48
C GLU A 445 -5.76 -5.14 7.97
N ASP A 446 -4.61 -4.90 7.33
CA ASP A 446 -4.33 -5.17 5.92
C ASP A 446 -3.03 -6.00 5.78
N ALA A 447 -2.55 -6.23 4.56
CA ALA A 447 -1.35 -7.01 4.34
C ALA A 447 -0.13 -6.44 5.09
N ALA A 448 0.01 -5.10 5.13
CA ALA A 448 1.16 -4.45 5.76
C ALA A 448 1.26 -4.75 7.26
N THR A 449 0.13 -4.76 7.96
CA THR A 449 0.12 -4.98 9.41
C THR A 449 0.37 -6.45 9.78
N ALA A 450 -0.09 -7.39 8.96
CA ALA A 450 0.23 -8.81 9.11
C ALA A 450 1.71 -9.09 8.81
N GLU A 451 2.30 -8.38 7.83
CA GLU A 451 3.72 -8.46 7.51
C GLU A 451 4.60 -8.04 8.69
N ILE A 452 4.28 -6.93 9.37
CA ILE A 452 5.03 -6.53 10.57
C ILE A 452 4.94 -7.62 11.63
N SER A 453 3.76 -8.16 11.87
CA SER A 453 3.52 -9.15 12.91
C SER A 453 4.38 -10.41 12.72
N ARG A 454 4.39 -10.98 11.49
CA ARG A 454 5.20 -12.16 11.20
C ARG A 454 6.70 -11.88 11.19
N THR A 455 7.11 -10.76 10.58
CA THR A 455 8.53 -10.45 10.41
C THR A 455 9.20 -10.02 11.72
N SER A 456 8.47 -9.39 12.63
CA SER A 456 8.97 -9.14 13.99
C SER A 456 9.33 -10.44 14.71
N ILE A 457 8.46 -11.45 14.64
CA ILE A 457 8.73 -12.77 15.26
C ILE A 457 9.90 -13.44 14.55
N TRP A 458 9.93 -13.44 13.20
CA TRP A 458 11.03 -13.98 12.42
C TRP A 458 12.37 -13.37 12.84
N GLN A 459 12.43 -12.03 12.93
CA GLN A 459 13.62 -11.28 13.34
C GLN A 459 14.08 -11.66 14.76
N TRP A 460 13.15 -11.80 15.70
CA TRP A 460 13.48 -12.18 17.07
C TRP A 460 14.01 -13.61 17.16
N ILE A 461 13.45 -14.56 16.39
CA ILE A 461 13.98 -15.93 16.27
C ILE A 461 15.37 -15.91 15.64
N HIS A 462 15.53 -15.25 14.51
CA HIS A 462 16.77 -15.24 13.73
C HIS A 462 17.96 -14.68 14.55
N HIS A 463 17.72 -13.63 15.32
CA HIS A 463 18.73 -13.00 16.17
C HIS A 463 18.70 -13.47 17.63
N GLN A 464 17.98 -14.53 17.96
CA GLN A 464 17.88 -15.13 19.29
C GLN A 464 17.64 -14.07 20.39
N LYS A 465 16.69 -13.15 20.16
CA LYS A 465 16.37 -12.08 21.10
C LYS A 465 15.60 -12.62 22.30
N ASN A 466 15.78 -11.98 23.44
CA ASN A 466 15.02 -12.30 24.64
C ASN A 466 13.76 -11.45 24.74
N LEU A 467 12.69 -12.06 25.22
CA LEU A 467 11.51 -11.38 25.75
C LEU A 467 11.85 -10.73 27.10
N SER A 468 11.03 -9.78 27.53
CA SER A 468 11.19 -9.07 28.80
C SER A 468 11.15 -9.98 30.04
N ASN A 469 10.54 -11.18 29.93
CA ASN A 469 10.54 -12.21 30.96
C ASN A 469 11.82 -13.08 30.97
N GLY A 470 12.80 -12.80 30.10
CA GLY A 470 14.07 -13.52 30.00
C GLY A 470 14.07 -14.72 29.07
N GLN A 471 12.92 -15.14 28.51
CA GLN A 471 12.87 -16.25 27.57
C GLN A 471 13.48 -15.85 26.22
N THR A 472 14.35 -16.71 25.68
CA THR A 472 14.86 -16.55 24.32
C THR A 472 13.82 -16.97 23.29
N VAL A 473 13.58 -16.12 22.29
CA VAL A 473 12.64 -16.43 21.20
C VAL A 473 13.25 -17.46 20.27
N THR A 474 12.67 -18.65 20.25
CA THR A 474 13.09 -19.80 19.43
C THR A 474 11.96 -20.27 18.52
N LYS A 475 12.28 -21.06 17.50
CA LYS A 475 11.27 -21.71 16.64
C LYS A 475 10.31 -22.60 17.46
N GLU A 476 10.83 -23.26 18.52
CA GLU A 476 10.02 -24.10 19.39
C GLU A 476 9.06 -23.26 20.27
N LEU A 477 9.56 -22.18 20.89
CA LEU A 477 8.72 -21.26 21.65
C LEU A 477 7.59 -20.70 20.79
N PHE A 478 7.92 -20.29 19.56
CA PHE A 478 6.93 -19.78 18.61
C PHE A 478 5.85 -20.84 18.29
N ARG A 479 6.24 -22.10 18.00
CA ARG A 479 5.27 -23.17 17.71
C ARG A 479 4.34 -23.45 18.88
N ASN A 480 4.88 -23.48 20.09
CA ASN A 480 4.08 -23.66 21.28
C ASN A 480 3.07 -22.53 21.47
N MET A 481 3.52 -21.27 21.36
CA MET A 481 2.63 -20.10 21.42
C MET A 481 1.60 -20.10 20.29
N LEU A 482 1.99 -20.46 19.06
CA LEU A 482 1.05 -20.56 17.94
C LEU A 482 -0.09 -21.55 18.25
N SER A 483 0.26 -22.74 18.77
CA SER A 483 -0.74 -23.74 19.17
C SER A 483 -1.68 -23.22 20.26
N GLU A 484 -1.13 -22.53 21.27
CA GLU A 484 -1.92 -21.93 22.36
C GLU A 484 -2.84 -20.82 21.84
N GLU A 485 -2.31 -19.91 21.01
CA GLU A 485 -3.08 -18.79 20.46
C GLU A 485 -4.16 -19.24 19.47
N MET A 486 -3.97 -20.35 18.77
CA MET A 486 -5.03 -20.96 17.95
C MET A 486 -6.23 -21.39 18.82
N GLN A 487 -6.00 -21.88 20.05
CA GLN A 487 -7.09 -22.18 20.98
C GLN A 487 -7.78 -20.90 21.48
N VAL A 488 -7.01 -19.83 21.74
CA VAL A 488 -7.57 -18.54 22.14
C VAL A 488 -8.46 -17.99 21.00
N VAL A 489 -7.99 -17.98 19.77
CA VAL A 489 -8.75 -17.52 18.60
C VAL A 489 -10.03 -18.36 18.42
N LYS A 490 -9.94 -19.68 18.61
CA LYS A 490 -11.13 -20.58 18.56
C LYS A 490 -12.16 -20.24 19.64
N LEU A 491 -11.71 -19.92 20.86
CA LEU A 491 -12.61 -19.50 21.93
C LEU A 491 -13.26 -18.14 21.66
N GLU A 492 -12.51 -17.18 21.12
CA GLU A 492 -13.01 -15.83 20.80
C GLU A 492 -14.03 -15.84 19.66
N LEU A 493 -13.77 -16.60 18.59
CA LEU A 493 -14.61 -16.64 17.39
C LEU A 493 -15.77 -17.65 17.48
N GLY A 494 -15.66 -18.63 18.38
CA GLY A 494 -16.55 -19.79 18.48
C GLY A 494 -16.15 -20.92 17.53
N ALA A 495 -16.46 -22.16 17.95
CA ALA A 495 -16.06 -23.37 17.24
C ALA A 495 -16.61 -23.43 15.80
N GLU A 496 -17.86 -23.02 15.58
CA GLU A 496 -18.51 -23.03 14.25
C GLU A 496 -17.72 -22.16 13.24
N ARG A 497 -17.39 -20.91 13.60
CA ARG A 497 -16.60 -20.01 12.71
C ARG A 497 -15.19 -20.52 12.51
N PHE A 498 -14.57 -21.04 13.58
CA PHE A 498 -13.19 -21.49 13.52
C PHE A 498 -13.06 -22.78 12.68
N ASP A 499 -13.86 -23.80 12.97
CA ASP A 499 -13.79 -25.11 12.31
C ASP A 499 -14.32 -25.05 10.85
N GLY A 500 -15.22 -24.09 10.55
CA GLY A 500 -15.70 -23.81 9.21
C GLY A 500 -14.80 -22.88 8.38
N GLY A 501 -13.73 -22.33 8.99
CA GLY A 501 -12.77 -21.44 8.32
C GLY A 501 -11.51 -22.16 7.86
N ARG A 502 -10.52 -21.40 7.39
CA ARG A 502 -9.22 -21.90 6.88
C ARG A 502 -8.09 -21.66 7.89
N PHE A 503 -8.37 -21.70 9.20
CA PHE A 503 -7.41 -21.38 10.25
C PHE A 503 -6.23 -22.33 10.32
N GLU A 504 -6.42 -23.63 10.03
CA GLU A 504 -5.32 -24.61 10.00
C GLU A 504 -4.34 -24.33 8.85
N GLU A 505 -4.86 -23.97 7.66
CA GLU A 505 -4.01 -23.55 6.53
C GLU A 505 -3.29 -22.24 6.84
N ALA A 506 -3.98 -21.28 7.47
CA ALA A 506 -3.39 -20.01 7.87
C ALA A 506 -2.26 -20.20 8.90
N ALA A 507 -2.48 -21.04 9.91
CA ALA A 507 -1.46 -21.37 10.92
C ALA A 507 -0.26 -22.08 10.29
N SER A 508 -0.51 -23.03 9.38
CA SER A 508 0.53 -23.73 8.63
C SER A 508 1.37 -22.80 7.77
N LEU A 509 0.72 -21.85 7.06
CA LEU A 509 1.41 -20.82 6.29
C LEU A 509 2.21 -19.91 7.23
N MET A 510 1.60 -19.41 8.31
CA MET A 510 2.27 -18.55 9.30
C MET A 510 3.50 -19.24 9.90
N GLU A 511 3.39 -20.51 10.31
CA GLU A 511 4.53 -21.27 10.82
C GLU A 511 5.65 -21.34 9.80
N ARG A 512 5.34 -21.74 8.58
CA ARG A 512 6.32 -21.87 7.49
C ARG A 512 7.07 -20.57 7.24
N ILE A 513 6.36 -19.45 6.99
CA ILE A 513 6.98 -18.18 6.63
C ILE A 513 7.69 -17.49 7.80
N THR A 514 7.43 -17.91 9.04
CA THR A 514 8.05 -17.34 10.26
C THR A 514 9.25 -18.16 10.72
N THR A 515 9.30 -19.46 10.42
CA THR A 515 10.38 -20.34 10.92
C THR A 515 11.43 -20.71 9.87
N GLN A 516 11.25 -20.31 8.61
CA GLN A 516 12.28 -20.50 7.57
C GLN A 516 13.54 -19.68 7.89
N ASP A 517 14.70 -20.19 7.48
CA ASP A 517 15.97 -19.49 7.70
C ASP A 517 16.08 -18.23 6.84
N GLU A 518 15.56 -18.27 5.61
CA GLU A 518 15.44 -17.11 4.74
C GLU A 518 14.08 -16.44 4.91
N LEU A 519 14.08 -15.13 5.11
CA LEU A 519 12.83 -14.36 5.20
C LEU A 519 12.14 -14.31 3.84
N ILE A 520 10.90 -14.79 3.77
CA ILE A 520 10.04 -14.64 2.59
C ILE A 520 9.72 -13.16 2.38
N ASP A 521 9.86 -12.69 1.14
CA ASP A 521 9.70 -11.28 0.78
C ASP A 521 8.35 -10.70 1.17
N PHE A 522 7.25 -11.39 0.80
CA PHE A 522 5.88 -11.01 1.13
C PHE A 522 5.04 -12.25 1.42
N LEU A 523 4.20 -12.20 2.45
CA LEU A 523 3.27 -13.28 2.80
C LEU A 523 2.24 -13.54 1.68
N THR A 524 1.92 -12.49 0.94
CA THR A 524 0.98 -12.55 -0.18
C THR A 524 1.49 -13.41 -1.35
N LEU A 525 2.80 -13.53 -1.55
CA LEU A 525 3.35 -14.39 -2.61
C LEU A 525 3.03 -15.88 -2.40
N PRO A 526 3.39 -16.52 -1.26
CA PRO A 526 2.96 -17.89 -1.00
C PRO A 526 1.46 -18.02 -0.73
N GLY A 527 0.83 -16.97 -0.17
CA GLY A 527 -0.62 -16.93 0.05
C GLY A 527 -1.42 -16.92 -1.24
N TYR A 528 -0.91 -16.28 -2.30
CA TYR A 528 -1.59 -16.18 -3.59
C TYR A 528 -1.83 -17.54 -4.25
N ALA A 529 -0.97 -18.52 -3.98
CA ALA A 529 -1.19 -19.89 -4.43
C ALA A 529 -2.39 -20.58 -3.74
N LEU A 530 -2.75 -20.12 -2.53
CA LEU A 530 -3.88 -20.63 -1.75
C LEU A 530 -5.19 -19.88 -2.03
N LEU A 531 -5.11 -18.73 -2.67
CA LEU A 531 -6.26 -17.92 -3.05
C LEU A 531 -6.94 -18.55 -4.26
N ALA A 532 -8.25 -18.83 -4.14
CA ALA A 532 -9.06 -19.44 -5.20
C ALA A 532 -9.23 -18.55 -6.44
#